data_3690d22c3e4979f4236553e637e5d1c6
#
_entry.id   3690d22c3e4979f4236553e637e5d1c6
#
_cell.length_a   1.000
_cell.length_b   1.000
_cell.length_c   1.000
_cell.angle_alpha   90.00
_cell.angle_beta   90.00
_cell.angle_gamma   90.00
#
_symmetry.space_group_name_H-M   'P 1'
#
loop_
_entity.id
_entity.type
_entity.pdbx_description
1 polymer ?
#
loop_
_entity_poly.entity_id
_entity_poly.type
_entity_poly.pdbx_seq_one_letter_code
_entity_poly.pdbx_strand_id
1 'polypeptide(L)'
;MGFVLSENAGVAVVGIKTGLIMPTDDIVEVTMDAVEDILEDGDIVCVTEAVVARSQNRYITCDELAEDVKAKLNIKDNGTVAVISPIVSRNRFALVLQAIARAVNKGRVIVQLTVPCDEVGNQVIDEEFANNRLRFKKVLRSLQEVRGNTPQMN
;
A
#
# COMPACT_ATOMS: atom_id res chain seq x y z
N MET A 1 3.84 -1.11 26.88
CA MET A 1 2.58 -1.75 27.32
C MET A 1 1.85 -2.24 26.07
N GLY A 2 1.76 -3.58 25.92
CA GLY A 2 1.07 -4.23 24.81
C GLY A 2 -0.44 -4.32 25.08
N PHE A 3 -1.22 -4.58 24.04
CA PHE A 3 -2.63 -4.91 24.14
C PHE A 3 -2.95 -6.08 23.19
N VAL A 4 -3.77 -7.02 23.67
CA VAL A 4 -4.18 -8.17 22.88
C VAL A 4 -5.06 -7.72 21.73
N LEU A 5 -4.64 -8.04 20.50
CA LEU A 5 -5.40 -7.76 19.28
C LEU A 5 -6.36 -8.89 18.93
N SER A 6 -5.90 -10.14 19.15
CA SER A 6 -6.67 -11.33 18.84
C SER A 6 -6.12 -12.51 19.63
N GLU A 7 -6.99 -13.43 20.03
CA GLU A 7 -6.62 -14.71 20.62
C GLU A 7 -7.45 -15.79 19.93
N ASN A 8 -6.77 -16.74 19.29
CA ASN A 8 -7.45 -17.83 18.60
C ASN A 8 -6.54 -19.06 18.56
N ALA A 9 -7.11 -20.25 18.79
CA ALA A 9 -6.40 -21.53 18.74
C ALA A 9 -5.13 -21.59 19.62
N GLY A 10 -5.13 -20.91 20.77
CA GLY A 10 -3.97 -20.91 21.68
C GLY A 10 -2.83 -19.96 21.28
N VAL A 11 -3.06 -19.10 20.29
CA VAL A 11 -2.11 -18.05 19.89
C VAL A 11 -2.72 -16.68 20.18
N ALA A 12 -2.05 -15.84 20.96
CA ALA A 12 -2.41 -14.48 21.20
C ALA A 12 -1.57 -13.53 20.33
N VAL A 13 -2.23 -12.56 19.67
CA VAL A 13 -1.55 -11.48 18.93
C VAL A 13 -1.59 -10.22 19.77
N VAL A 14 -0.41 -9.72 20.12
CA VAL A 14 -0.26 -8.54 20.99
C VAL A 14 0.33 -7.39 20.18
N GLY A 15 -0.37 -6.25 20.18
CA GLY A 15 0.13 -5.01 19.57
C GLY A 15 1.05 -4.27 20.54
N ILE A 16 2.25 -3.96 20.11
CA ILE A 16 3.28 -3.29 20.92
C ILE A 16 3.39 -1.82 20.53
N LYS A 17 3.42 -0.95 21.52
CA LYS A 17 3.64 0.49 21.33
C LYS A 17 5.13 0.79 21.43
N THR A 18 5.73 1.22 20.34
CA THR A 18 7.15 1.60 20.25
C THR A 18 7.38 3.10 20.34
N GLY A 19 6.33 3.91 20.41
CA GLY A 19 6.46 5.35 20.22
C GLY A 19 6.58 5.74 18.73
N LEU A 20 7.09 6.94 18.47
CA LEU A 20 7.30 7.44 17.12
C LEU A 20 8.67 7.00 16.62
N ILE A 21 8.70 6.18 15.60
CA ILE A 21 9.93 5.75 14.95
C ILE A 21 10.35 6.80 13.93
N MET A 22 11.55 7.31 14.09
CA MET A 22 12.14 8.32 13.22
C MET A 22 13.09 7.71 12.20
N PRO A 23 13.37 8.41 11.09
CA PRO A 23 14.48 8.04 10.20
C PRO A 23 15.78 7.97 10.99
N THR A 24 16.57 6.93 10.79
CA THR A 24 17.84 6.64 11.46
C THR A 24 17.74 6.01 12.84
N ASP A 25 16.56 5.79 13.40
CA ASP A 25 16.45 4.97 14.61
C ASP A 25 16.91 3.54 14.34
N ASP A 26 17.59 2.94 15.31
CA ASP A 26 17.90 1.50 15.22
C ASP A 26 16.63 0.70 15.54
N ILE A 27 16.04 0.11 14.50
CA ILE A 27 14.81 -0.64 14.64
C ILE A 27 14.95 -1.88 15.52
N VAL A 28 16.15 -2.44 15.63
CA VAL A 28 16.41 -3.59 16.47
C VAL A 28 16.38 -3.15 17.94
N GLU A 29 17.09 -2.07 18.27
CA GLU A 29 17.10 -1.47 19.61
C GLU A 29 15.68 -1.07 20.05
N VAL A 30 14.97 -0.29 19.20
CA VAL A 30 13.59 0.13 19.49
C VAL A 30 12.65 -1.06 19.69
N THR A 31 12.84 -2.13 18.93
CA THR A 31 12.01 -3.34 19.07
C THR A 31 12.35 -4.06 20.37
N MET A 32 13.61 -4.27 20.67
CA MET A 32 14.05 -4.95 21.89
C MET A 32 13.57 -4.22 23.14
N ASP A 33 13.78 -2.92 23.21
CA ASP A 33 13.31 -2.09 24.33
C ASP A 33 11.79 -2.17 24.54
N ALA A 34 11.04 -2.31 23.44
CA ALA A 34 9.59 -2.35 23.51
C ALA A 34 9.03 -3.71 23.96
N VAL A 35 9.78 -4.80 23.80
CA VAL A 35 9.32 -6.18 24.10
C VAL A 35 10.01 -6.81 25.29
N GLU A 36 11.13 -6.27 25.78
CA GLU A 36 11.99 -6.87 26.79
C GLU A 36 11.23 -7.37 28.03
N ASP A 37 10.27 -6.59 28.53
CA ASP A 37 9.49 -6.91 29.73
C ASP A 37 8.40 -7.97 29.52
N ILE A 38 8.10 -8.35 28.26
CA ILE A 38 6.91 -9.18 27.94
C ILE A 38 7.24 -10.38 27.06
N LEU A 39 8.45 -10.45 26.55
CA LEU A 39 8.89 -11.51 25.64
C LEU A 39 9.13 -12.81 26.42
N GLU A 40 8.57 -13.91 25.94
CA GLU A 40 8.76 -15.26 26.49
C GLU A 40 9.40 -16.21 25.45
N ASP A 41 9.96 -17.28 25.93
CA ASP A 41 10.55 -18.31 25.07
C ASP A 41 9.49 -18.92 24.13
N GLY A 42 9.77 -18.86 22.83
CA GLY A 42 8.89 -19.35 21.79
C GLY A 42 7.99 -18.28 21.16
N ASP A 43 8.03 -17.06 21.64
CA ASP A 43 7.33 -15.93 21.02
C ASP A 43 7.89 -15.55 19.65
N ILE A 44 7.03 -15.03 18.80
CA ILE A 44 7.39 -14.53 17.48
C ILE A 44 7.19 -13.00 17.44
N VAL A 45 8.29 -12.26 17.28
CA VAL A 45 8.27 -10.82 17.12
C VAL A 45 8.17 -10.46 15.63
N CYS A 46 7.12 -9.74 15.25
CA CYS A 46 6.90 -9.29 13.88
C CYS A 46 7.07 -7.78 13.76
N VAL A 47 7.99 -7.35 12.89
CA VAL A 47 8.17 -5.94 12.54
C VAL A 47 7.70 -5.71 11.10
N THR A 48 6.84 -4.70 10.88
CA THR A 48 6.34 -4.44 9.54
C THR A 48 7.40 -3.83 8.63
N GLU A 49 7.35 -4.13 7.34
CA GLU A 49 8.26 -3.56 6.33
C GLU A 49 8.24 -2.03 6.30
N ALA A 50 7.06 -1.42 6.53
CA ALA A 50 6.90 0.02 6.50
C ALA A 50 7.68 0.71 7.63
N VAL A 51 7.75 0.07 8.79
CA VAL A 51 8.52 0.54 9.95
C VAL A 51 10.02 0.43 9.66
N VAL A 52 10.47 -0.70 9.13
CA VAL A 52 11.86 -0.91 8.73
C VAL A 52 12.28 0.10 7.64
N ALA A 53 11.46 0.30 6.63
CA ALA A 53 11.74 1.28 5.58
C ALA A 53 11.84 2.70 6.13
N ARG A 54 11.00 3.05 7.12
CA ARG A 54 11.04 4.35 7.78
C ARG A 54 12.34 4.56 8.57
N SER A 55 12.74 3.59 9.39
CA SER A 55 13.98 3.67 10.17
C SER A 55 15.21 3.76 9.26
N GLN A 56 15.18 3.10 8.10
CA GLN A 56 16.23 3.17 7.09
C GLN A 56 16.16 4.42 6.18
N ASN A 57 15.23 5.34 6.45
CA ASN A 57 14.98 6.52 5.61
C ASN A 57 14.77 6.20 4.12
N ARG A 58 14.10 5.06 3.84
CA ARG A 58 13.84 4.60 2.47
C ARG A 58 12.49 5.13 1.98
N TYR A 59 12.54 6.30 1.38
CA TYR A 59 11.40 6.94 0.75
C TYR A 59 11.63 7.10 -0.74
N ILE A 60 10.54 7.09 -1.50
CA ILE A 60 10.53 7.41 -2.92
C ILE A 60 9.36 8.36 -3.18
N THR A 61 9.56 9.36 -3.98
CA THR A 61 8.49 10.24 -4.45
C THR A 61 7.72 9.60 -5.61
N CYS A 62 6.50 10.08 -5.86
CA CYS A 62 5.72 9.61 -7.01
C CYS A 62 6.40 9.95 -8.34
N ASP A 63 7.19 11.01 -8.40
CA ASP A 63 7.89 11.39 -9.64
C ASP A 63 9.10 10.49 -9.90
N GLU A 64 9.92 10.22 -8.89
CA GLU A 64 11.01 9.24 -8.99
C GLU A 64 10.50 7.84 -9.36
N LEU A 65 9.40 7.40 -8.74
CA LEU A 65 8.76 6.14 -9.10
C LEU A 65 8.23 6.15 -10.54
N ALA A 66 7.69 7.27 -11.00
CA ALA A 66 7.20 7.41 -12.38
C ALA A 66 8.34 7.31 -13.39
N GLU A 67 9.48 7.93 -13.11
CA GLU A 67 10.68 7.85 -13.95
C GLU A 67 11.23 6.42 -14.00
N ASP A 68 11.33 5.75 -12.85
CA ASP A 68 11.79 4.36 -12.76
C ASP A 68 10.87 3.40 -13.54
N VAL A 69 9.56 3.53 -13.36
CA VAL A 69 8.56 2.74 -14.10
C VAL A 69 8.66 3.00 -15.61
N LYS A 70 8.78 4.27 -16.01
CA LYS A 70 8.91 4.65 -17.42
C LYS A 70 10.15 4.03 -18.05
N ALA A 71 11.28 4.08 -17.33
CA ALA A 71 12.55 3.52 -17.81
C ALA A 71 12.51 1.99 -17.89
N LYS A 72 12.09 1.31 -16.80
CA LYS A 72 12.08 -0.17 -16.73
C LYS A 72 11.11 -0.81 -17.71
N LEU A 73 9.95 -0.23 -17.92
CA LEU A 73 8.93 -0.73 -18.84
C LEU A 73 9.09 -0.16 -20.27
N ASN A 74 10.08 0.72 -20.49
CA ASN A 74 10.29 1.38 -21.78
C ASN A 74 8.99 1.98 -22.35
N ILE A 75 8.27 2.71 -21.49
CA ILE A 75 6.95 3.26 -21.83
C ILE A 75 7.13 4.36 -22.87
N LYS A 76 6.55 4.15 -24.05
CA LYS A 76 6.48 5.16 -25.10
C LYS A 76 5.35 6.15 -24.83
N ASP A 77 5.47 7.36 -25.39
CA ASP A 77 4.37 8.32 -25.37
C ASP A 77 3.12 7.70 -26.00
N ASN A 78 1.98 7.90 -25.35
CA ASN A 78 0.68 7.27 -25.67
C ASN A 78 0.63 5.75 -25.45
N GLY A 79 1.60 5.15 -24.76
CA GLY A 79 1.60 3.72 -24.42
C GLY A 79 0.41 3.31 -23.54
N THR A 80 0.19 2.01 -23.44
CA THR A 80 -0.80 1.43 -22.52
C THR A 80 -0.08 0.54 -21.53
N VAL A 81 -0.32 0.76 -20.24
CA VAL A 81 0.22 -0.06 -19.15
C VAL A 81 -0.93 -0.77 -18.46
N ALA A 82 -0.79 -2.08 -18.27
CA ALA A 82 -1.71 -2.88 -17.48
C ALA A 82 -1.15 -3.05 -16.05
N VAL A 83 -2.00 -2.86 -15.06
CA VAL A 83 -1.68 -3.03 -13.64
C VAL A 83 -2.58 -4.10 -13.08
N ILE A 84 -1.98 -5.17 -12.56
CA ILE A 84 -2.72 -6.23 -11.84
C ILE A 84 -2.53 -5.95 -10.35
N SER A 85 -3.63 -5.71 -9.66
CA SER A 85 -3.58 -5.41 -8.25
C SER A 85 -3.54 -6.67 -7.41
N PRO A 86 -2.49 -6.84 -6.59
CA PRO A 86 -2.63 -7.40 -5.26
C PRO A 86 -1.93 -6.54 -4.20
N ILE A 87 -1.88 -5.22 -4.34
CA ILE A 87 -1.30 -4.38 -3.30
C ILE A 87 -2.31 -4.28 -2.16
N VAL A 88 -1.96 -4.83 -1.01
CA VAL A 88 -2.81 -4.96 0.17
C VAL A 88 -3.23 -3.60 0.74
N SER A 89 -2.36 -2.58 0.71
CA SER A 89 -2.66 -1.24 1.20
C SER A 89 -3.31 -0.38 0.12
N ARG A 90 -4.56 0.03 0.33
CA ARG A 90 -5.29 0.96 -0.56
C ARG A 90 -4.55 2.28 -0.76
N ASN A 91 -4.02 2.85 0.31
CA ASN A 91 -3.31 4.12 0.25
C ASN A 91 -2.01 4.01 -0.56
N ARG A 92 -1.23 2.95 -0.32
CA ARG A 92 -0.01 2.68 -1.08
C ARG A 92 -0.32 2.44 -2.55
N PHE A 93 -1.37 1.67 -2.84
CA PHE A 93 -1.81 1.40 -4.20
C PHE A 93 -2.22 2.67 -4.95
N ALA A 94 -2.92 3.59 -4.30
CA ALA A 94 -3.29 4.87 -4.90
C ALA A 94 -2.06 5.70 -5.30
N LEU A 95 -1.02 5.75 -4.45
CA LEU A 95 0.23 6.44 -4.75
C LEU A 95 1.00 5.78 -5.90
N VAL A 96 1.06 4.45 -5.92
CA VAL A 96 1.68 3.71 -7.03
C VAL A 96 0.94 3.94 -8.35
N LEU A 97 -0.39 3.91 -8.34
CA LEU A 97 -1.20 4.22 -9.51
C LEU A 97 -1.00 5.66 -10.00
N GLN A 98 -0.84 6.61 -9.08
CA GLN A 98 -0.53 8.00 -9.43
C GLN A 98 0.83 8.10 -10.13
N ALA A 99 1.84 7.40 -9.63
CA ALA A 99 3.15 7.35 -10.25
C ALA A 99 3.09 6.69 -11.65
N ILE A 100 2.39 5.56 -11.79
CA ILE A 100 2.21 4.89 -13.08
C ILE A 100 1.46 5.81 -14.07
N ALA A 101 0.43 6.52 -13.61
CA ALA A 101 -0.30 7.45 -14.46
C ALA A 101 0.59 8.60 -14.97
N ARG A 102 1.51 9.11 -14.13
CA ARG A 102 2.53 10.09 -14.53
C ARG A 102 3.50 9.50 -15.55
N ALA A 103 3.98 8.27 -15.33
CA ALA A 103 4.90 7.59 -16.24
C ALA A 103 4.30 7.41 -17.66
N VAL A 104 3.01 7.11 -17.74
CA VAL A 104 2.29 6.87 -19.02
C VAL A 104 1.96 8.19 -19.74
N ASN A 105 1.95 9.32 -19.04
CA ASN A 105 1.68 10.65 -19.57
C ASN A 105 0.35 10.72 -20.38
N LYS A 106 0.39 10.74 -21.70
CA LYS A 106 -0.79 10.82 -22.59
C LYS A 106 -1.41 9.47 -22.95
N GLY A 107 -0.86 8.35 -22.43
CA GLY A 107 -1.31 7.00 -22.70
C GLY A 107 -2.49 6.54 -21.84
N ARG A 108 -2.60 5.23 -21.65
CA ARG A 108 -3.68 4.60 -20.88
C ARG A 108 -3.13 3.68 -19.79
N VAL A 109 -3.77 3.70 -18.62
CA VAL A 109 -3.55 2.72 -17.55
C VAL A 109 -4.80 1.86 -17.45
N ILE A 110 -4.63 0.56 -17.56
CA ILE A 110 -5.69 -0.43 -17.38
C ILE A 110 -5.40 -1.12 -16.05
N VAL A 111 -6.36 -1.08 -15.12
CA VAL A 111 -6.20 -1.68 -13.80
C VAL A 111 -7.17 -2.84 -13.67
N GLN A 112 -6.63 -4.02 -13.36
CA GLN A 112 -7.43 -5.17 -12.96
C GLN A 112 -7.52 -5.17 -11.44
N LEU A 113 -8.74 -5.01 -10.92
CA LEU A 113 -9.04 -5.04 -9.49
C LEU A 113 -9.82 -6.32 -9.16
N THR A 114 -9.60 -6.82 -7.96
CA THR A 114 -10.52 -7.76 -7.32
C THR A 114 -11.65 -6.99 -6.64
N VAL A 115 -12.76 -7.65 -6.33
CA VAL A 115 -13.83 -7.06 -5.52
C VAL A 115 -13.23 -6.65 -4.17
N PRO A 116 -13.39 -5.38 -3.77
CA PRO A 116 -12.74 -4.90 -2.55
C PRO A 116 -13.37 -5.55 -1.32
N CYS A 117 -12.51 -6.01 -0.42
CA CYS A 117 -12.86 -6.48 0.91
C CYS A 117 -12.34 -5.49 1.96
N ASP A 118 -12.96 -5.50 3.13
CA ASP A 118 -12.43 -4.82 4.30
C ASP A 118 -11.25 -5.58 4.92
N GLU A 119 -10.75 -5.10 6.06
CA GLU A 119 -9.57 -5.63 6.75
C GLU A 119 -9.80 -7.03 7.35
N VAL A 120 -11.06 -7.46 7.48
CA VAL A 120 -11.45 -8.78 8.02
C VAL A 120 -12.03 -9.71 6.94
N GLY A 121 -11.94 -9.29 5.67
CA GLY A 121 -12.32 -10.11 4.52
C GLY A 121 -13.79 -10.02 4.11
N ASN A 122 -14.59 -9.13 4.70
CA ASN A 122 -15.96 -8.90 4.24
C ASN A 122 -15.95 -8.11 2.94
N GLN A 123 -16.78 -8.50 2.00
CA GLN A 123 -16.94 -7.75 0.75
C GLN A 123 -17.58 -6.38 1.03
N VAL A 124 -16.89 -5.32 0.63
CA VAL A 124 -17.38 -3.93 0.75
C VAL A 124 -18.43 -3.60 -0.29
N ILE A 125 -18.41 -4.33 -1.41
CA ILE A 125 -19.35 -4.19 -2.52
C ILE A 125 -19.83 -5.59 -2.88
N ASP A 126 -21.14 -5.76 -3.01
CA ASP A 126 -21.72 -7.00 -3.50
C ASP A 126 -21.17 -7.33 -4.89
N GLU A 127 -20.71 -8.56 -5.09
CA GLU A 127 -20.04 -8.99 -6.33
C GLU A 127 -21.01 -8.96 -7.53
N GLU A 128 -22.25 -9.33 -7.32
CA GLU A 128 -23.29 -9.29 -8.37
C GLU A 128 -23.59 -7.84 -8.76
N PHE A 129 -23.67 -6.94 -7.78
CA PHE A 129 -23.81 -5.51 -8.01
C PHE A 129 -22.60 -4.94 -8.76
N ALA A 130 -21.38 -5.34 -8.38
CA ALA A 130 -20.15 -4.91 -9.03
C ALA A 130 -20.11 -5.37 -10.50
N ASN A 131 -20.45 -6.62 -10.77
CA ASN A 131 -20.46 -7.19 -12.12
C ASN A 131 -21.56 -6.59 -13.02
N ASN A 132 -22.71 -6.25 -12.45
CA ASN A 132 -23.85 -5.71 -13.22
C ASN A 132 -23.81 -4.19 -13.42
N ARG A 133 -23.21 -3.42 -12.49
CA ARG A 133 -23.26 -1.96 -12.48
C ARG A 133 -21.91 -1.27 -12.71
N LEU A 134 -20.82 -1.87 -12.27
CA LEU A 134 -19.48 -1.34 -12.52
C LEU A 134 -18.98 -1.83 -13.87
N ARG A 135 -19.64 -1.42 -14.94
CA ARG A 135 -19.04 -1.59 -16.26
C ARG A 135 -17.71 -0.86 -16.30
N PHE A 136 -16.69 -1.54 -16.75
CA PHE A 136 -15.29 -1.10 -16.92
C PHE A 136 -15.10 0.36 -17.40
N LYS A 137 -16.08 0.94 -18.07
CA LYS A 137 -16.09 2.33 -18.53
C LYS A 137 -16.08 3.38 -17.39
N LYS A 138 -16.60 3.06 -16.22
CA LYS A 138 -16.68 4.02 -15.10
C LYS A 138 -15.35 4.12 -14.33
N VAL A 139 -14.66 3.00 -14.18
CA VAL A 139 -13.33 2.97 -13.56
C VAL A 139 -12.30 3.70 -14.44
N LEU A 140 -12.39 3.54 -15.75
CA LEU A 140 -11.53 4.27 -16.70
C LEU A 140 -11.81 5.79 -16.69
N ARG A 141 -13.06 6.22 -16.48
CA ARG A 141 -13.38 7.65 -16.34
C ARG A 141 -12.82 8.25 -15.06
N SER A 142 -12.95 7.58 -13.93
CA SER A 142 -12.41 8.08 -12.66
C SER A 142 -10.87 8.14 -12.68
N LEU A 143 -10.20 7.23 -13.37
CA LEU A 143 -8.75 7.29 -13.58
C LEU A 143 -8.35 8.42 -14.57
N GLN A 144 -9.19 8.73 -15.54
CA GLN A 144 -9.01 9.89 -16.42
C GLN A 144 -9.27 11.22 -15.70
N GLU A 145 -10.21 11.26 -14.76
CA GLU A 145 -10.51 12.44 -13.94
C GLU A 145 -9.40 12.71 -12.91
N VAL A 146 -8.81 11.67 -12.32
CA VAL A 146 -7.60 11.79 -11.49
C VAL A 146 -6.43 12.39 -12.29
N ARG A 147 -6.41 12.18 -13.60
CA ARG A 147 -5.40 12.74 -14.51
C ARG A 147 -5.60 14.25 -14.78
N GLY A 148 -6.86 14.73 -14.74
CA GLY A 148 -7.22 16.13 -15.03
C GLY A 148 -7.12 17.08 -13.83
N ASN A 149 -7.18 16.54 -12.61
CA ASN A 149 -7.31 17.30 -11.37
C ASN A 149 -6.14 17.08 -10.41
N THR A 150 -4.91 17.03 -10.89
CA THR A 150 -3.75 17.08 -9.98
C THR A 150 -3.65 18.51 -9.45
N PRO A 151 -3.92 18.78 -8.15
CA PRO A 151 -3.61 20.07 -7.58
C PRO A 151 -2.10 20.28 -7.70
N GLN A 152 -1.68 21.39 -8.29
CA GLN A 152 -0.31 21.85 -8.12
C GLN A 152 -0.15 22.13 -6.62
N MET A 153 0.54 21.25 -5.92
CA MET A 153 1.02 21.58 -4.58
C MET A 153 2.22 22.49 -4.74
N ASN A 154 1.98 23.76 -4.38
CA ASN A 154 3.03 24.75 -4.13
C ASN A 154 3.80 24.37 -2.86
#